data_d3d6bd6c6cd0aede1d8dcba99dc4669b
#
_entry.id   d3d6bd6c6cd0aede1d8dcba99dc4669b
#
_cell.length_a   1.000
_cell.length_b   1.000
_cell.length_c   1.000
_cell.angle_alpha   90.00
_cell.angle_beta   90.00
_cell.angle_gamma   90.00
#
_symmetry.space_group_name_H-M   'P 1'
#
loop_
_entity.id
_entity.type
_entity.pdbx_description
1 polymer ?
#
loop_
_entity_poly.entity_id
_entity_poly.type
_entity_poly.pdbx_seq_one_letter_code
_entity_poly.pdbx_strand_id
1 'polypeptide(L)'
;MADYTLLPDLRAEAEVPREGILSRTVFVSDRVKAVVFAFDVGQELSEHTAAMPAIIEILDGEAEVLLGDDRRTIGAGSWIHMPAGLRHAVRAISPLTMLLLLLREPASEED
;
A
#
# COMPACT_ATOMS: atom_id res chain seq x y z
N MET A 1 -5.38 26.00 -17.49
CA MET A 1 -4.51 24.82 -17.39
C MET A 1 -4.92 23.97 -16.20
N ALA A 2 -5.09 22.70 -16.43
CA ALA A 2 -5.52 21.81 -15.35
C ALA A 2 -4.30 21.35 -14.55
N ASP A 3 -4.47 21.29 -13.23
CA ASP A 3 -3.40 20.87 -12.32
C ASP A 3 -3.84 19.62 -11.57
N TYR A 4 -3.80 18.49 -12.25
CA TYR A 4 -4.17 17.23 -11.64
C TYR A 4 -3.26 16.11 -12.12
N THR A 5 -3.28 15.03 -11.36
CA THR A 5 -2.59 13.78 -11.73
C THR A 5 -3.65 12.71 -11.95
N LEU A 6 -3.60 12.06 -13.09
CA LEU A 6 -4.52 10.98 -13.42
C LEU A 6 -3.72 9.72 -13.72
N LEU A 7 -4.04 8.64 -13.02
CA LEU A 7 -3.46 7.32 -13.27
C LEU A 7 -4.60 6.44 -13.74
N PRO A 8 -4.74 6.21 -15.05
CA PRO A 8 -5.93 5.54 -15.59
C PRO A 8 -6.12 4.11 -15.11
N ASP A 9 -5.04 3.42 -14.77
CA ASP A 9 -5.12 2.04 -14.26
C ASP A 9 -3.97 1.78 -13.31
N LEU A 10 -4.27 1.83 -12.02
CA LEU A 10 -3.25 1.61 -10.99
C LEU A 10 -2.66 0.21 -11.06
N ARG A 11 -3.43 -0.79 -11.52
CA ARG A 11 -2.92 -2.15 -11.60
C ARG A 11 -1.81 -2.29 -12.64
N ALA A 12 -1.81 -1.40 -13.63
CA ALA A 12 -0.81 -1.43 -14.68
C ALA A 12 0.49 -0.72 -14.29
N GLU A 13 0.51 -0.06 -13.13
CA GLU A 13 1.67 0.74 -12.73
C GLU A 13 2.84 -0.11 -12.22
N ALA A 14 2.60 -1.36 -11.85
CA ALA A 14 3.66 -2.26 -11.42
C ALA A 14 3.31 -3.68 -11.85
N GLU A 15 4.24 -4.34 -12.53
CA GLU A 15 4.07 -5.74 -12.94
C GLU A 15 4.54 -6.65 -11.82
N VAL A 16 3.82 -7.78 -11.64
CA VAL A 16 4.22 -8.77 -10.64
C VAL A 16 5.54 -9.40 -11.09
N PRO A 17 6.60 -9.26 -10.29
CA PRO A 17 7.89 -9.84 -10.65
C PRO A 17 7.90 -11.32 -10.30
N ARG A 18 8.84 -12.06 -10.88
CA ARG A 18 9.03 -13.46 -10.52
C ARG A 18 9.75 -13.53 -9.19
N GLU A 19 9.16 -14.25 -8.23
CA GLU A 19 9.76 -14.54 -6.93
C GLU A 19 10.18 -13.27 -6.17
N GLY A 20 9.41 -12.21 -6.30
CA GLY A 20 9.77 -10.96 -5.65
C GLY A 20 8.62 -10.01 -5.46
N ILE A 21 8.97 -8.84 -5.00
CA ILE A 21 8.05 -7.72 -4.79
C ILE A 21 8.62 -6.51 -5.52
N LEU A 22 7.77 -5.85 -6.29
CA LEU A 22 8.12 -4.60 -6.94
C LEU A 22 7.29 -3.49 -6.31
N SER A 23 7.92 -2.37 -5.98
CA SER A 23 7.18 -1.20 -5.53
C SER A 23 7.48 -0.03 -6.44
N ARG A 24 6.47 0.77 -6.73
CA ARG A 24 6.63 1.94 -7.57
C ARG A 24 5.87 3.11 -6.97
N THR A 25 6.59 4.20 -6.68
CA THR A 25 5.93 5.43 -6.25
C THR A 25 5.29 6.07 -7.47
N VAL A 26 3.97 6.26 -7.41
CA VAL A 26 3.20 6.80 -8.53
C VAL A 26 2.78 8.23 -8.32
N PHE A 27 2.85 8.72 -7.08
CA PHE A 27 2.53 10.11 -6.77
C PHE A 27 3.12 10.47 -5.41
N VAL A 28 3.61 11.69 -5.29
CA VAL A 28 4.09 12.19 -4.00
C VAL A 28 3.82 13.69 -3.91
N SER A 29 3.30 14.09 -2.75
CA SER A 29 3.11 15.50 -2.40
C SER A 29 3.47 15.66 -0.93
N ASP A 30 3.28 16.85 -0.39
CA ASP A 30 3.52 17.08 1.04
C ASP A 30 2.44 16.45 1.92
N ARG A 31 1.34 15.96 1.33
CA ARG A 31 0.21 15.37 2.07
C ARG A 31 0.10 13.87 1.92
N VAL A 32 0.55 13.32 0.81
CA VAL A 32 0.39 11.89 0.55
C VAL A 32 1.51 11.38 -0.35
N LYS A 33 1.89 10.14 -0.10
CA LYS A 33 2.77 9.39 -1.01
C LYS A 33 2.02 8.14 -1.41
N ALA A 34 1.83 7.94 -2.72
CA ALA A 34 1.11 6.79 -3.25
C ALA A 34 2.10 5.82 -3.89
N VAL A 35 2.07 4.57 -3.45
CA VAL A 35 2.97 3.52 -3.92
C VAL A 35 2.13 2.32 -4.35
N VAL A 36 2.39 1.81 -5.55
CA VAL A 36 1.79 0.56 -6.00
C VAL A 36 2.80 -0.56 -5.75
N PHE A 37 2.36 -1.64 -5.10
CA PHE A 37 3.14 -2.83 -4.85
C PHE A 37 2.59 -3.98 -5.66
N ALA A 38 3.47 -4.76 -6.26
CA ALA A 38 3.12 -5.99 -6.95
C ALA A 38 3.95 -7.13 -6.36
N PHE A 39 3.27 -8.19 -5.89
CA PHE A 39 3.90 -9.31 -5.20
C PHE A 39 3.67 -10.59 -5.99
N ASP A 40 4.71 -11.40 -6.15
CA ASP A 40 4.48 -12.79 -6.56
C ASP A 40 3.87 -13.57 -5.40
N VAL A 41 3.25 -14.70 -5.71
CA VAL A 41 2.62 -15.55 -4.71
C VAL A 41 3.62 -15.92 -3.61
N GLY A 42 3.19 -15.86 -2.36
CA GLY A 42 4.00 -16.23 -1.22
C GLY A 42 4.97 -15.16 -0.72
N GLN A 43 5.13 -14.09 -1.46
CA GLN A 43 5.99 -12.99 -1.02
C GLN A 43 5.30 -12.15 0.04
N GLU A 44 6.08 -11.56 0.94
CA GLU A 44 5.49 -10.79 2.04
C GLU A 44 6.32 -9.58 2.43
N LEU A 45 5.61 -8.57 2.92
CA LEU A 45 6.22 -7.48 3.68
C LEU A 45 6.08 -7.88 5.14
N SER A 46 7.21 -8.07 5.80
CA SER A 46 7.23 -8.56 7.18
C SER A 46 6.64 -7.53 8.14
N GLU A 47 6.33 -8.00 9.34
CA GLU A 47 5.71 -7.16 10.38
C GLU A 47 6.57 -5.95 10.68
N HIS A 48 5.94 -4.79 10.67
CA HIS A 48 6.60 -3.52 10.98
C HIS A 48 5.54 -2.49 11.38
N THR A 49 6.01 -1.33 11.80
CA THR A 49 5.14 -0.19 12.11
C THR A 49 5.55 0.98 11.23
N ALA A 50 4.64 1.92 11.06
CA ALA A 50 4.93 3.16 10.36
C ALA A 50 4.64 4.34 11.27
N ALA A 51 5.41 5.40 11.12
CA ALA A 51 5.24 6.60 11.95
C ALA A 51 3.98 7.39 11.59
N MET A 52 3.48 7.22 10.37
CA MET A 52 2.32 7.97 9.87
C MET A 52 1.19 7.02 9.56
N PRO A 53 -0.07 7.51 9.58
CA PRO A 53 -1.18 6.68 9.16
C PRO A 53 -1.06 6.28 7.69
N ALA A 54 -1.65 5.16 7.34
CA ALA A 54 -1.59 4.66 5.98
C ALA A 54 -2.91 4.01 5.58
N ILE A 55 -3.14 3.94 4.27
CA ILE A 55 -4.30 3.26 3.70
C ILE A 55 -3.79 2.24 2.72
N ILE A 56 -4.32 1.03 2.80
CA ILE A 56 -4.06 -0.02 1.81
C ILE A 56 -5.35 -0.32 1.08
N GLU A 57 -5.27 -0.40 -0.24
CA GLU A 57 -6.38 -0.88 -1.06
C GLU A 57 -5.86 -2.03 -1.91
N ILE A 58 -6.54 -3.18 -1.86
CA ILE A 58 -6.19 -4.32 -2.70
C ILE A 58 -6.82 -4.12 -4.07
N LEU A 59 -5.98 -4.07 -5.09
CA LEU A 59 -6.43 -3.84 -6.46
C LEU A 59 -6.67 -5.14 -7.21
N ASP A 60 -5.88 -6.19 -6.90
CA ASP A 60 -5.96 -7.47 -7.58
C ASP A 60 -5.35 -8.54 -6.68
N GLY A 61 -5.93 -9.74 -6.69
CA GLY A 61 -5.41 -10.87 -5.93
C GLY A 61 -5.94 -10.95 -4.51
N GLU A 62 -5.32 -11.84 -3.73
CA GLU A 62 -5.69 -12.09 -2.33
C GLU A 62 -4.47 -12.01 -1.44
N ALA A 63 -4.67 -11.54 -0.23
CA ALA A 63 -3.60 -11.37 0.75
C ALA A 63 -4.05 -11.80 2.13
N GLU A 64 -3.09 -12.31 2.91
CA GLU A 64 -3.26 -12.44 4.34
C GLU A 64 -2.61 -11.23 4.97
N VAL A 65 -3.34 -10.50 5.79
CA VAL A 65 -2.83 -9.31 6.46
C VAL A 65 -2.86 -9.49 7.96
N LEU A 66 -1.84 -8.96 8.61
CA LEU A 66 -1.80 -8.85 10.06
C LEU A 66 -2.04 -7.38 10.40
N LEU A 67 -3.01 -7.11 11.26
CA LEU A 67 -3.36 -5.76 11.70
C LEU A 67 -3.44 -5.79 13.22
N GLY A 68 -2.35 -5.36 13.88
CA GLY A 68 -2.20 -5.56 15.31
C GLY A 68 -2.16 -7.04 15.63
N ASP A 69 -3.15 -7.54 16.36
CA ASP A 69 -3.24 -8.96 16.67
C ASP A 69 -4.24 -9.70 15.76
N ASP A 70 -4.87 -9.00 14.83
CA ASP A 70 -5.89 -9.58 13.96
C ASP A 70 -5.26 -10.06 12.65
N ARG A 71 -5.56 -11.29 12.28
CA ARG A 71 -5.20 -11.84 10.98
C ARG A 71 -6.44 -11.93 10.13
N ARG A 72 -6.35 -11.44 8.90
CA ARG A 72 -7.47 -11.44 7.97
C ARG A 72 -7.01 -11.85 6.59
N THR A 73 -7.89 -12.58 5.87
CA THR A 73 -7.69 -12.84 4.45
C THR A 73 -8.60 -11.88 3.69
N ILE A 74 -8.02 -11.10 2.79
CA ILE A 74 -8.74 -10.07 2.05
C ILE A 74 -8.44 -10.20 0.56
N GLY A 75 -9.32 -9.66 -0.26
CA GLY A 75 -9.19 -9.70 -1.72
C GLY A 75 -9.41 -8.35 -2.35
N ALA A 76 -9.46 -8.35 -3.68
CA ALA A 76 -9.61 -7.14 -4.47
C ALA A 76 -10.83 -6.33 -4.02
N GLY A 77 -10.66 -5.02 -3.89
CA GLY A 77 -11.68 -4.12 -3.40
C GLY A 77 -11.61 -3.85 -1.91
N SER A 78 -10.78 -4.59 -1.15
CA SER A 78 -10.60 -4.35 0.27
C SER A 78 -9.85 -3.04 0.50
N TRP A 79 -10.22 -2.35 1.56
CA TRP A 79 -9.66 -1.05 1.92
C TRP A 79 -9.39 -1.05 3.43
N ILE A 80 -8.19 -0.66 3.83
CA ILE A 80 -7.78 -0.67 5.23
C ILE A 80 -7.17 0.67 5.58
N HIS A 81 -7.64 1.27 6.67
CA HIS A 81 -6.97 2.42 7.28
C HIS A 81 -6.17 1.92 8.49
N MET A 82 -4.89 2.23 8.52
CA MET A 82 -4.01 1.86 9.61
C MET A 82 -3.54 3.12 10.32
N PRO A 83 -3.86 3.28 11.61
CA PRO A 83 -3.33 4.42 12.36
C PRO A 83 -1.82 4.32 12.51
N ALA A 84 -1.18 5.44 12.82
CA ALA A 84 0.25 5.46 13.09
C ALA A 84 0.58 4.47 14.20
N GLY A 85 1.67 3.74 14.04
CA GLY A 85 2.16 2.81 15.06
C GLY A 85 1.52 1.43 15.05
N LEU A 86 0.51 1.18 14.21
CA LEU A 86 -0.10 -0.15 14.13
C LEU A 86 0.89 -1.15 13.54
N ARG A 87 1.11 -2.28 14.23
CA ARG A 87 1.91 -3.37 13.69
C ARG A 87 1.12 -4.01 12.54
N HIS A 88 1.75 -4.23 11.42
CA HIS A 88 1.07 -4.81 10.27
C HIS A 88 2.04 -5.59 9.38
N ALA A 89 1.50 -6.53 8.63
CA ALA A 89 2.24 -7.33 7.67
C ALA A 89 1.28 -7.71 6.53
N VAL A 90 1.83 -7.98 5.36
CA VAL A 90 1.04 -8.38 4.19
C VAL A 90 1.75 -9.54 3.50
N ARG A 91 1.04 -10.63 3.25
CA ARG A 91 1.56 -11.77 2.51
C ARG A 91 0.63 -12.10 1.34
N ALA A 92 1.20 -12.25 0.17
CA ALA A 92 0.43 -12.56 -1.03
C ALA A 92 0.03 -14.04 -1.05
N ILE A 93 -1.26 -14.32 -1.09
CA ILE A 93 -1.80 -15.68 -1.23
C ILE A 93 -1.83 -16.05 -2.71
N SER A 94 -2.08 -15.08 -3.56
CA SER A 94 -2.01 -15.19 -5.01
C SER A 94 -1.20 -14.00 -5.51
N PRO A 95 -0.87 -13.91 -6.80
CA PRO A 95 -0.24 -12.68 -7.30
C PRO A 95 -1.09 -11.49 -6.89
N LEU A 96 -0.45 -10.49 -6.30
CA LEU A 96 -1.14 -9.41 -5.58
C LEU A 96 -0.68 -8.07 -6.07
N THR A 97 -1.64 -7.17 -6.29
CA THR A 97 -1.35 -5.76 -6.54
C THR A 97 -2.11 -4.94 -5.52
N MET A 98 -1.40 -4.05 -4.83
CA MET A 98 -2.04 -3.17 -3.85
C MET A 98 -1.54 -1.75 -3.97
N LEU A 99 -2.40 -0.81 -3.59
CA LEU A 99 -2.05 0.60 -3.48
C LEU A 99 -1.83 0.91 -2.00
N LEU A 100 -0.72 1.55 -1.70
CA LEU A 100 -0.42 2.05 -0.36
C LEU A 100 -0.41 3.56 -0.42
N LEU A 101 -1.21 4.20 0.43
CA LEU A 101 -1.20 5.64 0.60
C LEU A 101 -0.60 5.94 1.97
N LEU A 102 0.55 6.60 1.97
CA LEU A 102 1.18 7.07 3.20
C LEU A 102 0.72 8.50 3.42
N LEU A 103 0.01 8.71 4.53
CA LEU A 103 -0.57 10.02 4.82
C LEU A 103 0.47 10.85 5.56
N ARG A 104 0.77 12.02 5.03
CA ARG A 104 1.85 12.85 5.53
C ARG A 104 1.30 14.13 6.10
N GLU A 105 1.94 14.64 7.13
CA GLU A 105 1.62 15.95 7.63
C GLU A 105 2.56 16.95 6.98
N PRO A 106 2.02 18.09 6.55
CA PRO A 106 2.90 19.13 6.03
C PRO A 106 3.81 19.62 7.14
N ALA A 107 4.96 20.17 6.77
CA ALA A 107 5.86 20.76 7.75
C ALA A 107 5.14 21.85 8.52
N SER A 108 5.34 21.84 9.85
CA SER A 108 4.73 22.86 10.70
C SER A 108 5.42 24.19 10.45
N GLU A 109 4.61 25.24 10.33
CA GLU A 109 5.12 26.60 10.25
C GLU A 109 5.21 27.24 11.61
N GLU A 110 4.78 26.52 12.62
CA GLU A 110 4.77 27.00 13.97
C GLU A 110 6.12 26.79 14.60
N ASP A 111 6.60 27.77 15.30
CA ASP A 111 7.93 27.71 15.91
C ASP A 111 7.87 27.79 17.42
#